data_80de38d7183f6cbdebef113a41c7629e
#
_entry.id   80de38d7183f6cbdebef113a41c7629e
#
_cell.length_a   1.000
_cell.length_b   1.000
_cell.length_c   1.000
_cell.angle_alpha   90.00
_cell.angle_beta   90.00
_cell.angle_gamma   90.00
#
_symmetry.space_group_name_H-M   'P 1'
#
loop_
_entity.id
_entity.type
_entity.pdbx_description
1 polymer ?
#
loop_
_entity_poly.entity_id
_entity_poly.type
_entity_poly.pdbx_seq_one_letter_code
_entity_poly.pdbx_strand_id
1 'polypeptide(L)'
;MVGVSARAIRIGVLDNDPFALDAMCAMISAVSKDFRVMWSTGSPAVAIEHCHNPHTRPEVLVLDMALGGITGADVCRRIRRRTGGTGIVCVTSYSVDVYQREAIASGAQGLFAKERLRTDIAVAIRWAAQGLPADE
;
A
#
# COMPACT_ATOMS: atom_id res chain seq x y z
N MET A 1 -2.06 -22.01 23.09
CA MET A 1 -1.65 -21.57 22.67
C MET A 1 -1.64 -20.90 22.51
N VAL A 2 -1.38 -20.97 23.23
CA VAL A 2 -1.38 -20.14 22.73
C VAL A 2 -1.61 -19.81 21.56
N GLY A 3 -2.48 -19.71 21.49
CA GLY A 3 -2.78 -19.34 20.18
C GLY A 3 -1.71 -18.42 19.67
N VAL A 4 -1.20 -18.69 18.58
CA VAL A 4 -0.32 -17.75 17.98
C VAL A 4 -1.10 -16.48 17.77
N SER A 5 -0.82 -15.49 18.53
CA SER A 5 -1.41 -14.19 18.26
C SER A 5 -0.94 -13.78 16.89
N ALA A 6 -1.87 -13.46 16.03
CA ALA A 6 -1.51 -12.96 14.74
C ALA A 6 -0.68 -11.69 14.94
N ARG A 7 0.46 -11.62 14.28
CA ARG A 7 1.33 -10.45 14.36
C ARG A 7 0.63 -9.28 13.65
N ALA A 8 0.62 -8.12 14.31
CA ALA A 8 0.09 -6.92 13.68
C ALA A 8 0.93 -6.54 12.47
N ILE A 9 0.28 -6.20 11.38
CA ILE A 9 0.94 -5.73 10.16
C ILE A 9 0.87 -4.21 10.17
N ARG A 10 2.03 -3.56 10.09
CA ARG A 10 2.15 -2.10 10.10
C ARG A 10 1.98 -1.58 8.68
N ILE A 11 1.09 -0.63 8.51
CA ILE A 11 0.66 -0.15 7.20
C ILE A 11 0.80 1.35 7.11
N GLY A 12 1.36 1.83 6.00
CA GLY A 12 1.32 3.23 5.63
C GLY A 12 0.31 3.42 4.51
N VAL A 13 -0.33 4.58 4.46
CA VAL A 13 -1.34 4.88 3.44
C VAL A 13 -1.04 6.22 2.81
N LEU A 14 -1.08 6.27 1.48
CA LEU A 14 -0.83 7.48 0.70
C LEU A 14 -1.96 7.70 -0.30
N ASP A 15 -2.64 8.83 -0.18
CA ASP A 15 -3.65 9.28 -1.15
C ASP A 15 -3.77 10.79 -1.02
N ASN A 16 -3.66 11.51 -2.14
CA ASN A 16 -3.68 12.97 -2.11
C ASN A 16 -5.06 13.57 -1.87
N ASP A 17 -6.13 12.78 -1.95
CA ASP A 17 -7.47 13.23 -1.62
C ASP A 17 -7.74 12.93 -0.14
N PRO A 18 -7.95 13.96 0.72
CA PRO A 18 -8.14 13.74 2.15
C PRO A 18 -9.32 12.84 2.49
N PHE A 19 -10.42 12.94 1.74
CA PHE A 19 -11.60 12.10 1.99
C PHE A 19 -11.32 10.65 1.64
N ALA A 20 -10.69 10.41 0.50
CA ALA A 20 -10.31 9.06 0.09
C ALA A 20 -9.29 8.46 1.06
N LEU A 21 -8.36 9.26 1.55
CA LEU A 21 -7.36 8.83 2.51
C LEU A 21 -8.02 8.35 3.81
N ASP A 22 -8.91 9.17 4.36
CA ASP A 22 -9.61 8.81 5.60
C ASP A 22 -10.45 7.56 5.42
N ALA A 23 -11.17 7.46 4.30
CA ALA A 23 -12.00 6.30 4.00
C ALA A 23 -11.16 5.03 3.88
N MET A 24 -10.01 5.12 3.25
CA MET A 24 -9.13 3.97 3.07
C MET A 24 -8.56 3.50 4.41
N CYS A 25 -8.12 4.43 5.24
CA CYS A 25 -7.62 4.10 6.57
C CYS A 25 -8.70 3.42 7.43
N ALA A 26 -9.91 3.96 7.40
CA ALA A 26 -11.02 3.39 8.16
C ALA A 26 -11.35 1.97 7.67
N MET A 27 -11.36 1.78 6.35
CA MET A 27 -11.66 0.47 5.78
C MET A 27 -10.58 -0.56 6.13
N ILE A 28 -9.31 -0.20 6.02
CA ILE A 28 -8.21 -1.10 6.35
C ILE A 28 -8.31 -1.53 7.81
N SER A 29 -8.56 -0.58 8.70
CA SER A 29 -8.68 -0.87 10.13
C SER A 29 -9.88 -1.74 10.44
N ALA A 30 -10.95 -1.64 9.64
CA ALA A 30 -12.19 -2.39 9.86
C ALA A 30 -12.13 -3.82 9.36
N VAL A 31 -11.32 -4.10 8.32
CA VAL A 31 -11.31 -5.45 7.72
C VAL A 31 -10.50 -6.46 8.52
N SER A 32 -9.60 -6.01 9.39
CA SER A 32 -8.85 -6.91 10.26
C SER A 32 -8.27 -6.15 11.45
N LYS A 33 -8.41 -6.73 12.62
CA LYS A 33 -7.81 -6.17 13.84
C LYS A 33 -6.28 -6.33 13.83
N ASP A 34 -5.75 -7.13 12.93
CA ASP A 34 -4.30 -7.32 12.80
C ASP A 34 -3.64 -6.21 12.00
N PHE A 35 -4.43 -5.39 11.31
CA PHE A 35 -3.90 -4.30 10.50
C PHE A 35 -3.79 -3.03 11.33
N ARG A 36 -2.62 -2.43 11.31
CA ARG A 36 -2.36 -1.21 12.06
C ARG A 36 -1.83 -0.12 11.13
N VAL A 37 -2.64 0.90 10.91
CA VAL A 37 -2.19 2.05 10.12
C VAL A 37 -1.28 2.89 11.01
N MET A 38 0.02 2.87 10.72
CA MET A 38 1.00 3.58 11.53
C MET A 38 1.12 5.05 11.13
N TRP A 39 0.83 5.37 9.88
CA TRP A 39 0.74 6.73 9.39
C TRP A 39 -0.06 6.77 8.10
N SER A 40 -0.60 7.94 7.78
CA SER A 40 -1.25 8.22 6.53
C SER A 40 -0.87 9.62 6.09
N THR A 41 -0.75 9.84 4.80
CA THR A 41 -0.33 11.13 4.28
C THR A 41 -0.85 11.36 2.87
N GLY A 42 -1.06 12.62 2.53
CA GLY A 42 -1.35 13.03 1.16
C GLY A 42 -0.09 13.42 0.39
N SER A 43 1.07 13.39 1.02
CA SER A 43 2.32 13.84 0.41
C SER A 43 3.16 12.66 -0.04
N PRO A 44 3.42 12.51 -1.36
CA PRO A 44 4.33 11.47 -1.84
C PRO A 44 5.73 11.58 -1.22
N ALA A 45 6.25 12.79 -1.04
CA ALA A 45 7.58 12.98 -0.46
C ALA A 45 7.65 12.46 0.98
N VAL A 46 6.61 12.71 1.78
CA VAL A 46 6.53 12.22 3.15
C VAL A 46 6.47 10.70 3.18
N ALA A 47 5.64 10.11 2.31
CA ALA A 47 5.51 8.66 2.24
C ALA A 47 6.85 7.99 1.86
N ILE A 48 7.54 8.54 0.88
CA ILE A 48 8.84 8.02 0.45
C ILE A 48 9.86 8.11 1.59
N GLU A 49 9.90 9.26 2.28
CA GLU A 49 10.80 9.45 3.41
C GLU A 49 10.54 8.43 4.52
N HIS A 50 9.27 8.21 4.85
CA HIS A 50 8.91 7.19 5.85
C HIS A 50 9.34 5.80 5.44
N CYS A 51 9.19 5.45 4.17
CA CYS A 51 9.61 4.13 3.70
C CYS A 51 11.13 3.95 3.70
N HIS A 52 11.87 5.04 3.55
CA HIS A 52 13.34 4.99 3.58
C HIS A 52 13.91 4.98 5.00
N ASN A 53 13.11 5.32 5.99
CA ASN A 53 13.55 5.38 7.39
C ASN A 53 13.14 4.08 8.11
N PRO A 54 14.10 3.29 8.61
CA PRO A 54 13.78 2.03 9.28
C PRO A 54 12.82 2.17 10.47
N HIS A 55 12.78 3.34 11.11
CA HIS A 55 11.90 3.56 12.27
C HIS A 55 10.45 3.83 11.88
N THR A 56 10.22 4.30 10.65
CA THR A 56 8.87 4.63 10.18
C THR A 56 8.45 3.78 8.99
N ARG A 57 9.30 2.87 8.53
CA ARG A 57 9.03 2.01 7.39
C ARG A 57 7.88 1.04 7.70
N PRO A 58 6.81 1.06 6.89
CA PRO A 58 5.73 0.10 7.08
C PRO A 58 6.09 -1.23 6.46
N GLU A 59 5.40 -2.28 6.89
CA GLU A 59 5.51 -3.57 6.21
C GLU A 59 4.82 -3.54 4.86
N VAL A 60 3.72 -2.77 4.77
CA VAL A 60 2.97 -2.59 3.53
C VAL A 60 2.60 -1.12 3.38
N LEU A 61 2.80 -0.59 2.18
CA LEU A 61 2.30 0.72 1.79
C LEU A 61 1.13 0.51 0.84
N VAL A 62 0.00 1.11 1.17
CA VAL A 62 -1.17 1.15 0.28
C VAL A 62 -1.23 2.55 -0.32
N LEU A 63 -1.21 2.66 -1.65
CA LEU A 63 -1.16 3.97 -2.28
C LEU A 63 -2.02 4.05 -3.53
N ASP A 64 -2.54 5.26 -3.77
CA ASP A 64 -3.30 5.56 -4.97
C ASP A 64 -2.37 5.77 -6.16
N MET A 65 -2.80 5.34 -7.34
CA MET A 65 -2.00 5.51 -8.56
C MET A 65 -2.01 6.96 -9.05
N ALA A 66 -3.07 7.70 -8.78
CA ALA A 66 -3.19 9.09 -9.23
C ALA A 66 -2.96 10.03 -8.05
N LEU A 67 -1.80 10.64 -7.99
CA LEU A 67 -1.38 11.45 -6.84
C LEU A 67 -1.20 12.94 -7.20
N GLY A 68 -1.70 13.36 -8.35
CA GLY A 68 -1.64 14.76 -8.76
C GLY A 68 -0.21 15.23 -9.02
N GLY A 69 0.29 15.07 -10.22
CA GLY A 69 1.65 15.50 -10.59
C GLY A 69 2.70 14.41 -10.49
N ILE A 70 2.48 13.39 -9.69
CA ILE A 70 3.34 12.21 -9.63
C ILE A 70 2.42 11.00 -9.59
N THR A 71 2.85 9.89 -10.18
CA THR A 71 2.05 8.67 -10.18
C THR A 71 2.45 7.75 -9.03
N GLY A 72 1.56 6.81 -8.69
CA GLY A 72 1.90 5.76 -7.72
C GLY A 72 3.10 4.96 -8.18
N ALA A 73 3.23 4.71 -9.49
CA ALA A 73 4.38 4.00 -10.03
C ALA A 73 5.69 4.76 -9.79
N ASP A 74 5.67 6.08 -9.93
CA ASP A 74 6.85 6.89 -9.62
C ASP A 74 7.25 6.79 -8.15
N VAL A 75 6.27 6.78 -7.25
CA VAL A 75 6.52 6.60 -5.83
C VAL A 75 7.15 5.22 -5.58
N CYS A 76 6.60 4.18 -6.18
CA CYS A 76 7.15 2.82 -6.06
C CYS A 76 8.61 2.77 -6.49
N ARG A 77 8.94 3.35 -7.65
CA ARG A 77 10.31 3.34 -8.15
C ARG A 77 11.27 4.02 -7.17
N ARG A 78 10.85 5.14 -6.59
CA ARG A 78 11.70 5.86 -5.65
C ARG A 78 11.91 5.08 -4.36
N ILE A 79 10.88 4.41 -3.87
CA ILE A 79 11.00 3.55 -2.70
C ILE A 79 11.95 2.39 -3.00
N ARG A 80 11.77 1.74 -4.14
CA ARG A 80 12.56 0.56 -4.52
C ARG A 80 14.03 0.85 -4.75
N ARG A 81 14.40 2.09 -5.01
CA ARG A 81 15.82 2.47 -5.15
C ARG A 81 16.60 2.21 -3.86
N ARG A 82 15.94 2.22 -2.70
CA ARG A 82 16.60 2.10 -1.42
C ARG A 82 16.15 0.91 -0.59
N THR A 83 14.97 0.38 -0.85
CA THR A 83 14.48 -0.71 -0.03
C THR A 83 13.54 -1.62 -0.78
N GLY A 84 13.70 -2.93 -0.54
CA GLY A 84 12.73 -3.95 -0.89
C GLY A 84 11.92 -4.39 0.33
N GLY A 85 12.13 -3.74 1.48
CA GLY A 85 11.54 -4.17 2.74
C GLY A 85 10.10 -3.74 3.00
N THR A 86 9.49 -3.01 2.06
CA THR A 86 8.09 -2.60 2.15
C THR A 86 7.33 -3.25 1.00
N GLY A 87 6.28 -3.99 1.30
CA GLY A 87 5.34 -4.44 0.28
C GLY A 87 4.52 -3.26 -0.20
N ILE A 88 4.18 -3.20 -1.47
CA ILE A 88 3.43 -2.07 -2.02
C ILE A 88 2.19 -2.56 -2.74
N VAL A 89 1.04 -2.07 -2.29
CA VAL A 89 -0.27 -2.33 -2.88
C VAL A 89 -0.78 -1.04 -3.49
N CYS A 90 -0.90 -1.01 -4.81
CA CYS A 90 -1.45 0.15 -5.51
C CYS A 90 -2.95 0.02 -5.65
N VAL A 91 -3.66 1.13 -5.59
CA VAL A 91 -5.09 1.15 -5.82
C VAL A 91 -5.43 2.21 -6.86
N THR A 92 -6.51 1.99 -7.60
CA THR A 92 -6.91 2.91 -8.66
C THR A 92 -8.42 3.02 -8.76
N SER A 93 -8.90 4.23 -9.07
CA SER A 93 -10.30 4.46 -9.42
C SER A 93 -10.56 4.19 -10.91
N TYR A 94 -9.49 3.96 -11.66
CA TYR A 94 -9.56 3.72 -13.10
C TYR A 94 -9.44 2.23 -13.41
N SER A 95 -9.36 1.89 -14.69
CA SER A 95 -9.26 0.50 -15.10
C SER A 95 -7.94 -0.12 -14.62
N VAL A 96 -8.04 -1.26 -13.95
CA VAL A 96 -6.86 -2.03 -13.53
C VAL A 96 -6.05 -2.47 -14.76
N ASP A 97 -6.74 -2.87 -15.84
CA ASP A 97 -6.07 -3.36 -17.05
C ASP A 97 -5.13 -2.33 -17.66
N VAL A 98 -5.45 -1.04 -17.54
CA VAL A 98 -4.64 0.03 -18.11
C VAL A 98 -3.33 0.22 -17.33
N TYR A 99 -3.37 0.12 -16.01
CA TYR A 99 -2.24 0.51 -15.16
C TYR A 99 -1.50 -0.65 -14.53
N GLN A 100 -2.00 -1.86 -14.64
CA GLN A 100 -1.43 -3.00 -13.90
C GLN A 100 0.01 -3.28 -14.28
N ARG A 101 0.32 -3.25 -15.56
CA ARG A 101 1.68 -3.52 -16.03
C ARG A 101 2.66 -2.49 -15.47
N GLU A 102 2.28 -1.23 -15.48
CA GLU A 102 3.13 -0.17 -14.96
C GLU A 102 3.35 -0.31 -13.45
N ALA A 103 2.30 -0.61 -12.70
CA ALA A 103 2.41 -0.78 -11.25
C ALA A 103 3.39 -1.91 -10.91
N ILE A 104 3.23 -3.07 -11.53
CA ILE A 104 4.09 -4.22 -11.27
C ILE A 104 5.52 -3.93 -11.73
N ALA A 105 5.71 -3.32 -12.89
CA ALA A 105 7.03 -2.97 -13.40
C ALA A 105 7.76 -1.98 -12.47
N SER A 106 7.03 -1.16 -11.74
CA SER A 106 7.61 -0.20 -10.81
C SER A 106 7.99 -0.81 -9.46
N GLY A 107 7.63 -2.07 -9.21
CA GLY A 107 7.98 -2.79 -7.99
C GLY A 107 6.85 -3.00 -7.00
N ALA A 108 5.59 -2.70 -7.38
CA ALA A 108 4.44 -2.99 -6.54
C ALA A 108 4.11 -4.49 -6.59
N GLN A 109 3.54 -5.00 -5.50
CA GLN A 109 3.05 -6.38 -5.45
C GLN A 109 1.73 -6.55 -6.20
N GLY A 110 0.95 -5.48 -6.36
CA GLY A 110 -0.28 -5.58 -7.11
C GLY A 110 -0.99 -4.25 -7.26
N LEU A 111 -2.01 -4.25 -8.11
CA LEU A 111 -2.88 -3.11 -8.36
C LEU A 111 -4.32 -3.58 -8.25
N PHE A 112 -5.12 -2.87 -7.45
CA PHE A 112 -6.50 -3.24 -7.17
C PHE A 112 -7.43 -2.06 -7.44
N ALA A 113 -8.63 -2.35 -7.91
CA ALA A 113 -9.65 -1.33 -8.10
C ALA A 113 -10.18 -0.86 -6.74
N LYS A 114 -10.34 0.44 -6.56
CA LYS A 114 -10.87 0.98 -5.31
C LYS A 114 -12.25 0.42 -4.98
N GLU A 115 -13.06 0.16 -5.98
CA GLU A 115 -14.40 -0.39 -5.79
C GLU A 115 -14.39 -1.81 -5.22
N ARG A 116 -13.27 -2.53 -5.34
CA ARG A 116 -13.14 -3.88 -4.83
C ARG A 116 -12.30 -3.98 -3.56
N LEU A 117 -11.86 -2.85 -3.03
CA LEU A 117 -10.94 -2.87 -1.90
C LEU A 117 -11.51 -3.59 -0.68
N ARG A 118 -12.78 -3.38 -0.38
CA ARG A 118 -13.37 -4.01 0.79
C ARG A 118 -13.25 -5.53 0.73
N THR A 119 -13.34 -6.10 -0.45
CA THR A 119 -13.22 -7.54 -0.66
C THR A 119 -11.78 -8.01 -0.71
N ASP A 120 -10.91 -7.24 -1.37
CA ASP A 120 -9.60 -7.72 -1.77
C ASP A 120 -8.46 -7.25 -0.86
N ILE A 121 -8.66 -6.18 -0.09
CA ILE A 121 -7.55 -5.51 0.59
C ILE A 121 -6.88 -6.39 1.65
N ALA A 122 -7.63 -7.21 2.36
CA ALA A 122 -7.05 -8.05 3.40
C ALA A 122 -6.05 -9.05 2.82
N VAL A 123 -6.43 -9.72 1.73
CA VAL A 123 -5.57 -10.68 1.06
C VAL A 123 -4.35 -9.96 0.46
N ALA A 124 -4.59 -8.82 -0.17
CA ALA A 124 -3.52 -8.04 -0.81
C ALA A 124 -2.47 -7.61 0.21
N ILE A 125 -2.90 -7.09 1.36
CA ILE A 125 -1.99 -6.65 2.41
C ILE A 125 -1.18 -7.82 2.96
N ARG A 126 -1.84 -8.94 3.26
CA ARG A 126 -1.13 -10.10 3.81
C ARG A 126 -0.12 -10.66 2.83
N TRP A 127 -0.48 -10.70 1.55
CA TRP A 127 0.43 -11.16 0.52
C TRP A 127 1.62 -10.21 0.37
N ALA A 128 1.35 -8.90 0.30
CA ALA A 128 2.42 -7.91 0.17
C ALA A 128 3.37 -7.94 1.37
N ALA A 129 2.85 -8.16 2.58
CA ALA A 129 3.66 -8.26 3.79
C ALA A 129 4.62 -9.46 3.77
N GLN A 130 4.32 -10.47 2.97
CA GLN A 130 5.20 -11.64 2.81
C GLN A 130 6.31 -11.40 1.79
N GLY A 131 6.27 -10.28 1.08
CA GLY A 131 7.27 -9.97 0.06
C GLY A 131 7.13 -10.76 -1.22
N LEU A 132 6.00 -11.42 -1.44
CA LEU A 132 5.79 -12.22 -2.65
C LEU A 132 5.53 -11.32 -3.85
N PRO A 133 6.05 -11.69 -5.04
CA PRO A 133 5.72 -10.97 -6.26
C PRO A 133 4.23 -11.03 -6.58
N ALA A 134 3.72 -9.98 -7.17
CA ALA A 134 2.29 -9.88 -7.45
C ALA A 134 1.81 -10.88 -8.50
N ASP A 135 2.69 -11.33 -9.35
CA ASP A 135 2.37 -12.23 -10.47
C ASP A 135 2.63 -13.71 -10.16
N GLU A 136 2.91 -14.00 -8.92
CA GLU A 136 3.13 -15.38 -8.47
C GLU A 136 1.84 -16.12 -8.17
#